data_937878e8fcb6f3b216ee3a54b452dc80
#
_entry.id   937878e8fcb6f3b216ee3a54b452dc80
#
_cell.length_a   1.000
_cell.length_b   1.000
_cell.length_c   1.000
_cell.angle_alpha   90.00
_cell.angle_beta   90.00
_cell.angle_gamma   90.00
#
_symmetry.space_group_name_H-M   'P 1'
#
loop_
_entity.id
_entity.type
_entity.pdbx_description
1 polymer ?
#
loop_
_entity_poly.entity_id
_entity_poly.type
_entity_poly.pdbx_seq_one_letter_code
_entity_poly.pdbx_strand_id
1 'polypeptide(L)'
;MQVIKRNGTLVEFDAKKVEIAILKAMKYGSGLVDEHVARDIANEIAALNVDTISIQLIEALVFKELVRRGHDATARSYEGYRAVQSFKREVNTTDDSIIGLLDRSNEEVINENSNKNGVLLSTQRDLIAGEISKDIARRKLIPAHIVQAHDEGTIHWHDTDYSMQKMFNCCLINLEDMLQNGTVINEKMVEKPKSFETACTIVTQIIAQIASSQYGGNSMTIKHIAPFLRDTYDRYYDKYISEFDKVVAHKLAEDRMMEQLKNGVQTIRYQLSTLATSNGQSPFSTIYLEIEEGHEYEREMALICEEMIRQRIEGMKSYKGHNIGEEFPKLVYLLDEHNCLEGGRYDYITKLAAKCNAKRLVPDYQSAKIMRKNYEGNTFPPIKFVA
;
A
#
# COMPACT_ATOMS: atom_id res chain seq x y z
N MET A 1 -15.79 35.43 -27.73
CA MET A 1 -16.14 34.65 -26.52
C MET A 1 -15.43 33.31 -26.57
N GLN A 2 -14.73 32.93 -25.50
CA GLN A 2 -14.06 31.64 -25.39
C GLN A 2 -14.86 30.71 -24.46
N VAL A 3 -14.81 29.41 -24.73
CA VAL A 3 -15.45 28.38 -23.93
C VAL A 3 -14.41 27.63 -23.11
N ILE A 4 -14.62 27.59 -21.80
CA ILE A 4 -13.86 26.76 -20.88
C ILE A 4 -14.45 25.35 -20.96
N LYS A 5 -13.70 24.40 -21.55
CA LYS A 5 -14.09 22.98 -21.56
C LYS A 5 -14.00 22.38 -20.14
N ARG A 6 -14.59 21.22 -19.94
CA ARG A 6 -14.58 20.50 -18.63
C ARG A 6 -13.16 20.12 -18.17
N ASN A 7 -12.22 19.97 -19.07
CA ASN A 7 -10.80 19.72 -18.79
C ASN A 7 -9.97 21.01 -18.65
N GLY A 8 -10.62 22.17 -18.51
CA GLY A 8 -9.98 23.48 -18.34
C GLY A 8 -9.42 24.12 -19.63
N THR A 9 -9.46 23.43 -20.78
CA THR A 9 -8.95 24.01 -22.03
C THR A 9 -9.87 25.08 -22.58
N LEU A 10 -9.30 26.18 -23.10
CA LEU A 10 -10.01 27.26 -23.75
C LEU A 10 -10.13 27.01 -25.25
N VAL A 11 -11.32 27.15 -25.80
CA VAL A 11 -11.60 27.07 -27.24
C VAL A 11 -12.53 28.20 -27.67
N GLU A 12 -12.54 28.57 -28.94
CA GLU A 12 -13.50 29.53 -29.44
C GLU A 12 -14.95 28.99 -29.39
N PHE A 13 -15.89 29.87 -29.06
CA PHE A 13 -17.31 29.55 -29.07
C PHE A 13 -17.81 29.33 -30.50
N ASP A 14 -18.51 28.23 -30.71
CA ASP A 14 -19.10 27.85 -32.01
C ASP A 14 -20.62 27.67 -31.84
N ALA A 15 -21.39 28.66 -32.25
CA ALA A 15 -22.85 28.64 -32.18
C ALA A 15 -23.45 27.47 -32.95
N LYS A 16 -22.80 27.03 -34.03
CA LYS A 16 -23.26 25.91 -34.83
C LYS A 16 -23.27 24.58 -34.06
N LYS A 17 -22.32 24.39 -33.15
CA LYS A 17 -22.31 23.21 -32.29
C LYS A 17 -23.44 23.19 -31.32
N VAL A 18 -23.85 24.35 -30.78
CA VAL A 18 -25.02 24.49 -29.91
C VAL A 18 -26.30 24.22 -30.68
N GLU A 19 -26.48 24.83 -31.85
CA GLU A 19 -27.62 24.61 -32.75
C GLU A 19 -27.78 23.12 -33.08
N ILE A 20 -26.71 22.43 -33.51
CA ILE A 20 -26.73 21.00 -33.83
C ILE A 20 -27.12 20.15 -32.63
N ALA A 21 -26.64 20.48 -31.42
CA ALA A 21 -26.96 19.76 -30.20
C ALA A 21 -28.47 19.87 -29.87
N ILE A 22 -29.06 21.06 -30.04
CA ILE A 22 -30.48 21.30 -29.82
C ILE A 22 -31.33 20.55 -30.89
N LEU A 23 -30.96 20.62 -32.17
CA LEU A 23 -31.63 19.90 -33.23
C LEU A 23 -31.67 18.38 -33.02
N LYS A 24 -30.56 17.82 -32.57
CA LYS A 24 -30.49 16.40 -32.16
C LYS A 24 -31.47 16.10 -31.03
N ALA A 25 -31.47 16.95 -29.98
CA ALA A 25 -32.40 16.76 -28.85
C ALA A 25 -33.86 16.88 -29.27
N MET A 26 -34.22 17.76 -30.20
CA MET A 26 -35.54 17.86 -30.79
C MET A 26 -35.93 16.58 -31.54
N LYS A 27 -35.04 16.10 -32.42
CA LYS A 27 -35.25 14.90 -33.20
C LYS A 27 -35.49 13.65 -32.36
N TYR A 28 -34.73 13.45 -31.31
CA TYR A 28 -34.82 12.26 -30.48
C TYR A 28 -35.70 12.40 -29.24
N GLY A 29 -36.12 13.63 -28.86
CA GLY A 29 -37.01 13.93 -27.74
C GLY A 29 -38.46 14.08 -28.12
N SER A 30 -38.81 15.21 -28.76
CA SER A 30 -40.21 15.50 -29.18
C SER A 30 -40.58 14.97 -30.56
N GLY A 31 -39.57 14.69 -31.39
CA GLY A 31 -39.77 14.39 -32.82
C GLY A 31 -40.07 15.62 -33.66
N LEU A 32 -40.37 16.76 -33.05
CA LEU A 32 -40.68 18.03 -33.72
C LEU A 32 -39.39 18.87 -33.80
N VAL A 33 -38.87 19.02 -34.99
CA VAL A 33 -37.63 19.79 -35.24
C VAL A 33 -37.99 21.21 -35.64
N ASP A 34 -37.56 22.19 -34.85
CA ASP A 34 -37.68 23.61 -35.14
C ASP A 34 -36.27 24.23 -35.25
N GLU A 35 -35.86 24.43 -36.51
CA GLU A 35 -34.53 24.99 -36.79
C GLU A 35 -34.38 26.45 -36.38
N HIS A 36 -35.49 27.20 -36.42
CA HIS A 36 -35.48 28.61 -36.02
C HIS A 36 -35.21 28.74 -34.53
N VAL A 37 -35.95 27.99 -33.71
CA VAL A 37 -35.72 27.98 -32.25
C VAL A 37 -34.32 27.53 -31.86
N ALA A 38 -33.80 26.50 -32.52
CA ALA A 38 -32.46 26.02 -32.26
C ALA A 38 -31.38 27.07 -32.57
N ARG A 39 -31.54 27.75 -33.71
CA ARG A 39 -30.63 28.81 -34.15
C ARG A 39 -30.73 30.05 -33.27
N ASP A 40 -31.94 30.45 -32.89
CA ASP A 40 -32.17 31.62 -32.04
C ASP A 40 -31.53 31.43 -30.67
N ILE A 41 -31.71 30.27 -30.04
CA ILE A 41 -31.05 29.96 -28.75
C ILE A 41 -29.52 30.00 -28.88
N ALA A 42 -28.96 29.40 -29.93
CA ALA A 42 -27.52 29.41 -30.16
C ALA A 42 -26.97 30.85 -30.35
N ASN A 43 -27.72 31.70 -31.06
CA ASN A 43 -27.37 33.10 -31.31
C ASN A 43 -27.52 33.96 -30.03
N GLU A 44 -28.54 33.73 -29.22
CA GLU A 44 -28.70 34.42 -27.92
C GLU A 44 -27.51 34.13 -26.98
N ILE A 45 -27.05 32.88 -26.96
CA ILE A 45 -25.88 32.52 -26.18
C ILE A 45 -24.62 33.17 -26.77
N ALA A 46 -24.47 33.19 -28.11
CA ALA A 46 -23.35 33.86 -28.78
C ALA A 46 -23.32 35.36 -28.54
N ALA A 47 -24.47 35.99 -28.34
CA ALA A 47 -24.59 37.42 -28.07
C ALA A 47 -24.35 37.83 -26.61
N LEU A 48 -24.06 36.87 -25.73
CA LEU A 48 -23.70 37.19 -24.34
C LEU A 48 -22.39 38.01 -24.31
N ASN A 49 -22.45 39.15 -23.60
CA ASN A 49 -21.27 40.00 -23.45
C ASN A 49 -20.35 39.50 -22.34
N VAL A 50 -19.71 38.34 -22.58
CA VAL A 50 -18.73 37.75 -21.68
C VAL A 50 -17.49 37.31 -22.48
N ASP A 51 -16.31 37.48 -21.88
CA ASP A 51 -15.06 37.04 -22.52
C ASP A 51 -14.92 35.53 -22.52
N THR A 52 -15.36 34.89 -21.43
CA THR A 52 -15.29 33.44 -21.25
C THR A 52 -16.60 32.90 -20.68
N ILE A 53 -16.98 31.69 -21.11
CA ILE A 53 -18.16 30.97 -20.61
C ILE A 53 -17.83 29.49 -20.42
N SER A 54 -18.28 28.87 -19.31
CA SER A 54 -18.09 27.44 -19.13
C SER A 54 -19.11 26.63 -19.95
N ILE A 55 -18.71 25.42 -20.36
CA ILE A 55 -19.61 24.53 -21.09
C ILE A 55 -20.84 24.16 -20.25
N GLN A 56 -20.71 24.07 -18.92
CA GLN A 56 -21.82 23.81 -18.00
C GLN A 56 -22.85 24.94 -18.02
N LEU A 57 -22.38 26.18 -18.09
CA LEU A 57 -23.27 27.35 -18.13
C LEU A 57 -23.99 27.41 -19.49
N ILE A 58 -23.30 27.13 -20.61
CA ILE A 58 -23.97 27.02 -21.93
C ILE A 58 -25.09 25.99 -21.88
N GLU A 59 -24.82 24.81 -21.34
CA GLU A 59 -25.77 23.72 -21.21
C GLU A 59 -26.99 24.11 -20.37
N ALA A 60 -26.78 24.81 -19.25
CA ALA A 60 -27.85 25.30 -18.39
C ALA A 60 -28.68 26.39 -19.07
N LEU A 61 -28.08 27.28 -19.86
CA LEU A 61 -28.79 28.30 -20.64
C LEU A 61 -29.62 27.68 -21.74
N VAL A 62 -29.10 26.70 -22.49
CA VAL A 62 -29.86 25.95 -23.50
C VAL A 62 -31.11 25.31 -22.87
N PHE A 63 -30.93 24.60 -21.75
CA PHE A 63 -32.04 23.95 -21.05
C PHE A 63 -33.10 24.99 -20.63
N LYS A 64 -32.69 26.09 -19.99
CA LYS A 64 -33.58 27.17 -19.55
C LYS A 64 -34.35 27.79 -20.69
N GLU A 65 -33.71 28.07 -21.83
CA GLU A 65 -34.34 28.67 -22.99
C GLU A 65 -35.33 27.72 -23.69
N LEU A 66 -35.02 26.43 -23.77
CA LEU A 66 -35.95 25.41 -24.28
C LEU A 66 -37.22 25.34 -23.43
N VAL A 67 -37.10 25.30 -22.10
CA VAL A 67 -38.23 25.31 -21.17
C VAL A 67 -39.03 26.62 -21.31
N ARG A 68 -38.38 27.77 -21.33
CA ARG A 68 -39.03 29.09 -21.48
C ARG A 68 -39.86 29.19 -22.75
N ARG A 69 -39.45 28.52 -23.81
CA ARG A 69 -40.12 28.51 -25.12
C ARG A 69 -41.16 27.36 -25.27
N GLY A 70 -41.39 26.61 -24.18
CA GLY A 70 -42.38 25.51 -24.18
C GLY A 70 -41.91 24.21 -24.82
N HIS A 71 -40.60 24.05 -25.05
CA HIS A 71 -40.01 22.84 -25.61
C HIS A 71 -39.56 21.84 -24.52
N ASP A 72 -40.44 21.56 -23.54
CA ASP A 72 -40.11 20.75 -22.36
C ASP A 72 -39.65 19.34 -22.70
N ALA A 73 -40.26 18.69 -23.69
CA ALA A 73 -39.82 17.36 -24.11
C ALA A 73 -38.41 17.36 -24.69
N THR A 74 -38.09 18.42 -25.49
CA THR A 74 -36.73 18.63 -26.00
C THR A 74 -35.72 18.94 -24.90
N ALA A 75 -36.09 19.77 -23.93
CA ALA A 75 -35.27 20.09 -22.81
C ALA A 75 -34.90 18.84 -22.01
N ARG A 76 -35.84 17.97 -21.68
CA ARG A 76 -35.59 16.68 -21.00
C ARG A 76 -34.72 15.73 -21.84
N SER A 77 -34.94 15.68 -23.17
CA SER A 77 -34.11 14.88 -24.06
C SER A 77 -32.67 15.40 -24.12
N TYR A 78 -32.51 16.73 -24.16
CA TYR A 78 -31.18 17.39 -24.13
C TYR A 78 -30.42 17.05 -22.84
N GLU A 79 -31.10 17.14 -21.69
CA GLU A 79 -30.53 16.80 -20.39
C GLU A 79 -30.23 15.29 -20.27
N GLY A 80 -31.13 14.43 -20.70
CA GLY A 80 -30.97 12.97 -20.72
C GLY A 80 -29.78 12.54 -21.60
N TYR A 81 -29.65 13.11 -22.81
CA TYR A 81 -28.53 12.87 -23.70
C TYR A 81 -27.21 13.32 -23.06
N ARG A 82 -27.21 14.47 -22.40
CA ARG A 82 -26.07 15.02 -21.69
C ARG A 82 -25.62 14.10 -20.54
N ALA A 83 -26.57 13.59 -19.75
CA ALA A 83 -26.31 12.63 -18.67
C ALA A 83 -25.69 11.33 -19.21
N VAL A 84 -26.23 10.80 -20.31
CA VAL A 84 -25.69 9.61 -20.99
C VAL A 84 -24.28 9.86 -21.56
N GLN A 85 -24.03 11.02 -22.15
CA GLN A 85 -22.69 11.34 -22.67
C GLN A 85 -21.69 11.63 -21.56
N SER A 86 -22.10 12.16 -20.42
CA SER A 86 -21.25 12.29 -19.24
C SER A 86 -20.89 10.91 -18.69
N PHE A 87 -21.89 10.06 -18.52
CA PHE A 87 -21.71 8.67 -18.11
C PHE A 87 -20.78 7.89 -19.05
N LYS A 88 -20.99 7.99 -20.38
CA LYS A 88 -20.11 7.32 -21.36
C LYS A 88 -18.65 7.81 -21.27
N ARG A 89 -18.41 9.09 -21.02
CA ARG A 89 -17.05 9.62 -20.87
C ARG A 89 -16.38 9.16 -19.58
N GLU A 90 -17.15 9.07 -18.49
CA GLU A 90 -16.67 8.55 -17.22
C GLU A 90 -16.33 7.05 -17.32
N VAL A 91 -17.19 6.28 -18.01
CA VAL A 91 -16.95 4.85 -18.27
C VAL A 91 -15.77 4.65 -19.23
N ASN A 92 -15.66 5.46 -20.29
CA ASN A 92 -14.54 5.35 -21.24
C ASN A 92 -13.18 5.65 -20.60
N THR A 93 -13.10 6.56 -19.62
CA THR A 93 -11.84 6.81 -18.91
C THR A 93 -11.41 5.61 -18.08
N THR A 94 -12.34 4.90 -17.45
CA THR A 94 -12.04 3.67 -16.70
C THR A 94 -11.68 2.53 -17.65
N ASP A 95 -12.41 2.35 -18.74
CA ASP A 95 -12.12 1.35 -19.78
C ASP A 95 -10.75 1.61 -20.42
N ASP A 96 -10.43 2.86 -20.75
CA ASP A 96 -9.15 3.24 -21.33
C ASP A 96 -7.98 2.99 -20.35
N SER A 97 -8.19 3.25 -19.05
CA SER A 97 -7.21 2.93 -18.01
C SER A 97 -6.97 1.41 -17.91
N ILE A 98 -8.04 0.62 -17.92
CA ILE A 98 -7.96 -0.85 -17.88
C ILE A 98 -7.28 -1.41 -19.15
N ILE A 99 -7.63 -0.91 -20.33
CA ILE A 99 -6.99 -1.30 -21.59
C ILE A 99 -5.51 -0.93 -21.55
N GLY A 100 -5.17 0.26 -21.07
CA GLY A 100 -3.79 0.69 -20.88
C GLY A 100 -3.00 -0.19 -19.91
N LEU A 101 -3.64 -0.77 -18.90
CA LEU A 101 -3.00 -1.76 -18.02
C LEU A 101 -2.74 -3.08 -18.74
N LEU A 102 -3.69 -3.56 -19.57
CA LEU A 102 -3.52 -4.77 -20.38
C LEU A 102 -2.40 -4.61 -21.41
N ASP A 103 -2.34 -3.46 -22.07
CA ASP A 103 -1.32 -3.13 -23.08
C ASP A 103 0.00 -2.65 -22.46
N ARG A 104 0.06 -2.51 -21.12
CA ARG A 104 1.22 -1.98 -20.38
C ARG A 104 1.61 -0.54 -20.75
N SER A 105 0.67 0.25 -21.22
CA SER A 105 0.87 1.67 -21.59
C SER A 105 0.48 2.64 -20.46
N ASN A 106 -0.21 2.18 -19.41
CA ASN A 106 -0.55 2.98 -18.23
C ASN A 106 0.60 2.94 -17.21
N GLU A 107 1.68 3.68 -17.51
CA GLU A 107 2.89 3.72 -16.70
C GLU A 107 2.65 4.32 -15.31
N GLU A 108 1.72 5.26 -15.17
CA GLU A 108 1.40 5.91 -13.91
C GLU A 108 0.90 4.89 -12.87
N VAL A 109 -0.10 4.09 -13.22
CA VAL A 109 -0.67 3.08 -12.34
C VAL A 109 0.29 1.90 -12.13
N ILE A 110 1.02 1.49 -13.18
CA ILE A 110 1.98 0.38 -13.09
C ILE A 110 3.12 0.70 -12.12
N ASN A 111 3.56 1.96 -12.06
CA ASN A 111 4.69 2.40 -11.25
C ASN A 111 4.28 3.08 -9.92
N GLU A 112 3.00 3.11 -9.59
CA GLU A 112 2.48 3.77 -8.39
C GLU A 112 3.11 3.25 -7.08
N ASN A 113 3.40 1.94 -7.03
CA ASN A 113 3.93 1.29 -5.84
C ASN A 113 5.22 0.49 -6.12
N SER A 114 6.30 0.81 -5.41
CA SER A 114 7.60 0.15 -5.57
C SER A 114 7.60 -1.34 -5.18
N ASN A 115 6.65 -1.79 -4.36
CA ASN A 115 6.51 -3.18 -3.93
C ASN A 115 5.61 -4.02 -4.85
N LYS A 116 5.07 -3.43 -5.92
CA LYS A 116 4.26 -4.12 -6.94
C LYS A 116 5.07 -4.30 -8.23
N ASN A 117 5.09 -5.52 -8.75
CA ASN A 117 5.67 -5.78 -10.06
C ASN A 117 4.57 -5.85 -11.12
N GLY A 118 4.36 -4.77 -11.85
CA GLY A 118 3.32 -4.63 -12.88
C GLY A 118 3.41 -5.63 -14.05
N VAL A 119 4.51 -6.40 -14.17
CA VAL A 119 4.65 -7.45 -15.19
C VAL A 119 3.92 -8.74 -14.80
N LEU A 120 3.70 -8.96 -13.49
CA LEU A 120 3.02 -10.16 -12.99
C LEU A 120 1.50 -10.09 -13.27
N LEU A 121 0.92 -11.20 -13.71
CA LEU A 121 -0.52 -11.28 -13.98
C LEU A 121 -1.38 -11.06 -12.73
N SER A 122 -0.92 -11.49 -11.57
CA SER A 122 -1.60 -11.20 -10.28
C SER A 122 -1.63 -9.71 -9.98
N THR A 123 -0.54 -8.99 -10.23
CA THR A 123 -0.47 -7.53 -10.08
C THR A 123 -1.39 -6.82 -11.08
N GLN A 124 -1.41 -7.25 -12.34
CA GLN A 124 -2.33 -6.67 -13.34
C GLN A 124 -3.79 -6.83 -12.91
N ARG A 125 -4.17 -8.01 -12.38
CA ARG A 125 -5.54 -8.22 -11.86
C ARG A 125 -5.88 -7.31 -10.70
N ASP A 126 -4.95 -7.10 -9.77
CA ASP A 126 -5.11 -6.19 -8.64
C ASP A 126 -5.26 -4.73 -9.09
N LEU A 127 -4.44 -4.28 -10.03
CA LEU A 127 -4.51 -2.94 -10.60
C LEU A 127 -5.84 -2.70 -11.35
N ILE A 128 -6.30 -3.67 -12.13
CA ILE A 128 -7.61 -3.61 -12.81
C ILE A 128 -8.75 -3.53 -11.78
N ALA A 129 -8.69 -4.34 -10.72
CA ALA A 129 -9.66 -4.28 -9.63
C ALA A 129 -9.64 -2.91 -8.93
N GLY A 130 -8.46 -2.31 -8.76
CA GLY A 130 -8.28 -0.97 -8.22
C GLY A 130 -8.95 0.10 -9.06
N GLU A 131 -8.78 0.10 -10.39
CA GLU A 131 -9.41 1.06 -11.29
C GLU A 131 -10.95 0.94 -11.27
N ILE A 132 -11.47 -0.28 -11.24
CA ILE A 132 -12.91 -0.53 -11.08
C ILE A 132 -13.40 -0.02 -9.72
N SER A 133 -12.64 -0.25 -8.66
CA SER A 133 -12.96 0.19 -7.30
C SER A 133 -13.01 1.72 -7.20
N LYS A 134 -12.01 2.43 -7.75
CA LYS A 134 -11.97 3.90 -7.84
C LYS A 134 -13.24 4.44 -8.52
N ASP A 135 -13.60 3.90 -9.67
CA ASP A 135 -14.78 4.34 -10.43
C ASP A 135 -16.09 4.11 -9.67
N ILE A 136 -16.30 2.90 -9.15
CA ILE A 136 -17.52 2.57 -8.40
C ILE A 136 -17.60 3.37 -7.09
N ALA A 137 -16.49 3.50 -6.36
CA ALA A 137 -16.44 4.29 -5.14
C ALA A 137 -16.89 5.73 -5.38
N ARG A 138 -16.34 6.39 -6.40
CA ARG A 138 -16.66 7.77 -6.76
C ARG A 138 -18.12 7.96 -7.19
N ARG A 139 -18.67 7.01 -7.92
CA ARG A 139 -20.05 7.11 -8.45
C ARG A 139 -21.14 6.63 -7.50
N LYS A 140 -20.83 5.73 -6.56
CA LYS A 140 -21.85 5.01 -5.78
C LYS A 140 -21.64 5.01 -4.27
N LEU A 141 -20.41 5.03 -3.80
CA LEU A 141 -20.12 4.81 -2.38
C LEU A 141 -19.78 6.12 -1.66
N ILE A 142 -19.07 7.02 -2.32
CA ILE A 142 -18.61 8.27 -1.73
C ILE A 142 -19.65 9.37 -2.02
N PRO A 143 -20.06 10.18 -1.02
CA PRO A 143 -20.94 11.30 -1.25
C PRO A 143 -20.38 12.29 -2.28
N ALA A 144 -21.21 12.80 -3.19
CA ALA A 144 -20.78 13.63 -4.31
C ALA A 144 -19.98 14.88 -3.87
N HIS A 145 -20.33 15.51 -2.73
CA HIS A 145 -19.61 16.67 -2.22
C HIS A 145 -18.19 16.32 -1.73
N ILE A 146 -17.96 15.08 -1.27
CA ILE A 146 -16.62 14.61 -0.88
C ILE A 146 -15.78 14.33 -2.13
N VAL A 147 -16.38 13.71 -3.17
CA VAL A 147 -15.72 13.53 -4.47
C VAL A 147 -15.32 14.87 -5.06
N GLN A 148 -16.22 15.86 -5.02
CA GLN A 148 -15.93 17.21 -5.49
C GLN A 148 -14.77 17.85 -4.71
N ALA A 149 -14.79 17.78 -3.39
CA ALA A 149 -13.73 18.33 -2.54
C ALA A 149 -12.36 17.67 -2.80
N HIS A 150 -12.35 16.37 -3.13
CA HIS A 150 -11.16 15.64 -3.55
C HIS A 150 -10.64 16.12 -4.91
N ASP A 151 -11.54 16.27 -5.90
CA ASP A 151 -11.19 16.73 -7.26
C ASP A 151 -10.70 18.19 -7.28
N GLU A 152 -11.20 19.02 -6.39
CA GLU A 152 -10.78 20.41 -6.18
C GLU A 152 -9.47 20.51 -5.36
N GLY A 153 -8.96 19.40 -4.82
CA GLY A 153 -7.75 19.36 -4.00
C GLY A 153 -7.93 19.91 -2.58
N THR A 154 -9.18 20.16 -2.15
CA THR A 154 -9.48 20.61 -0.77
C THR A 154 -9.18 19.53 0.26
N ILE A 155 -9.45 18.28 -0.09
CA ILE A 155 -9.10 17.09 0.68
C ILE A 155 -8.44 16.05 -0.25
N HIS A 156 -7.72 15.11 0.36
CA HIS A 156 -7.25 13.93 -0.35
C HIS A 156 -7.90 12.68 0.25
N TRP A 157 -8.73 11.98 -0.54
CA TRP A 157 -9.23 10.66 -0.18
C TRP A 157 -8.22 9.62 -0.63
N HIS A 158 -7.47 9.10 0.30
CA HIS A 158 -6.41 8.12 0.07
C HIS A 158 -6.98 6.73 -0.21
N ASP A 159 -6.29 5.92 -1.00
CA ASP A 159 -6.57 4.49 -1.23
C ASP A 159 -7.99 4.18 -1.75
N THR A 160 -8.52 5.01 -2.65
CA THR A 160 -9.85 4.79 -3.27
C THR A 160 -9.93 3.51 -4.10
N ASP A 161 -8.81 2.99 -4.57
CA ASP A 161 -8.65 1.71 -5.24
C ASP A 161 -9.00 0.51 -4.37
N TYR A 162 -8.95 0.65 -3.04
CA TYR A 162 -9.36 -0.38 -2.08
C TYR A 162 -10.72 -0.10 -1.39
N SER A 163 -11.45 0.95 -1.79
CA SER A 163 -12.69 1.38 -1.13
C SER A 163 -13.82 0.36 -1.17
N MET A 164 -13.86 -0.51 -2.15
CA MET A 164 -14.91 -1.53 -2.30
C MET A 164 -14.74 -2.74 -1.40
N GLN A 165 -13.52 -2.99 -0.95
CA GLN A 165 -13.17 -4.17 -0.18
C GLN A 165 -12.83 -3.78 1.26
N LYS A 166 -13.25 -4.61 2.21
CA LYS A 166 -12.90 -4.42 3.64
C LYS A 166 -11.49 -4.96 3.88
N MET A 167 -10.49 -4.29 3.32
CA MET A 167 -9.07 -4.59 3.54
C MET A 167 -8.49 -3.66 4.59
N PHE A 168 -7.55 -4.17 5.36
CA PHE A 168 -6.79 -3.35 6.31
C PHE A 168 -5.71 -2.55 5.58
N ASN A 169 -5.47 -1.31 6.01
CA ASN A 169 -4.32 -0.56 5.52
C ASN A 169 -3.04 -1.14 6.13
N CYS A 170 -2.81 -0.91 7.42
CA CYS A 170 -1.59 -1.32 8.12
C CYS A 170 -1.93 -2.11 9.38
N CYS A 171 -1.01 -2.95 9.83
CA CYS A 171 -1.18 -3.67 11.08
C CYS A 171 0.14 -3.86 11.85
N LEU A 172 0.01 -4.08 13.15
CA LEU A 172 1.07 -4.59 14.02
C LEU A 172 0.78 -6.08 14.25
N ILE A 173 1.78 -6.94 13.99
CA ILE A 173 1.58 -8.38 14.12
C ILE A 173 1.96 -8.82 15.53
N ASN A 174 1.01 -9.42 16.25
CA ASN A 174 1.25 -10.05 17.55
C ASN A 174 1.89 -11.43 17.39
N LEU A 175 3.13 -11.45 16.92
CA LEU A 175 3.86 -12.71 16.77
C LEU A 175 4.16 -13.40 18.10
N GLU A 176 4.20 -12.68 19.21
CA GLU A 176 4.40 -13.27 20.52
C GLU A 176 3.30 -14.30 20.83
N ASP A 177 2.06 -13.87 20.76
CA ASP A 177 0.90 -14.75 20.99
C ASP A 177 0.80 -15.86 19.94
N MET A 178 0.91 -15.49 18.67
CA MET A 178 0.76 -16.42 17.55
C MET A 178 1.81 -17.53 17.52
N LEU A 179 3.03 -17.26 18.00
CA LEU A 179 4.11 -18.24 18.06
C LEU A 179 4.10 -19.05 19.36
N GLN A 180 3.71 -18.43 20.51
CA GLN A 180 3.71 -19.13 21.79
C GLN A 180 2.49 -20.05 21.96
N ASN A 181 1.32 -19.61 21.48
CA ASN A 181 0.06 -20.35 21.61
C ASN A 181 -0.36 -21.09 20.33
N GLY A 182 0.39 -20.87 19.25
CA GLY A 182 0.02 -21.34 17.92
C GLY A 182 -0.95 -20.39 17.21
N THR A 183 -1.15 -20.62 15.92
CA THR A 183 -2.01 -19.79 15.08
C THR A 183 -2.72 -20.63 14.03
N VAL A 184 -3.77 -20.09 13.41
CA VAL A 184 -4.50 -20.76 12.32
C VAL A 184 -4.15 -20.08 10.99
N ILE A 185 -3.64 -20.86 10.05
CA ILE A 185 -3.38 -20.42 8.67
C ILE A 185 -4.17 -21.32 7.72
N ASN A 186 -5.03 -20.75 6.90
CA ASN A 186 -5.89 -21.50 5.95
C ASN A 186 -6.59 -22.69 6.62
N GLU A 187 -7.26 -22.42 7.75
CA GLU A 187 -8.01 -23.42 8.54
C GLU A 187 -7.14 -24.55 9.14
N LYS A 188 -5.84 -24.42 9.11
CA LYS A 188 -4.90 -25.38 9.68
C LYS A 188 -4.23 -24.79 10.91
N MET A 189 -4.22 -25.58 11.99
CA MET A 189 -3.48 -25.22 13.19
C MET A 189 -1.99 -25.32 12.96
N VAL A 190 -1.28 -24.24 13.24
CA VAL A 190 0.17 -24.16 13.25
C VAL A 190 0.60 -24.08 14.70
N GLU A 191 1.19 -25.14 15.21
CA GLU A 191 1.62 -25.25 16.61
C GLU A 191 2.85 -24.39 16.91
N LYS A 192 3.14 -24.18 18.20
CA LYS A 192 4.33 -23.49 18.70
C LYS A 192 5.60 -24.10 18.06
N PRO A 193 6.45 -23.29 17.40
CA PRO A 193 7.72 -23.78 16.86
C PRO A 193 8.67 -24.23 17.95
N LYS A 194 9.48 -25.23 17.64
CA LYS A 194 10.48 -25.84 18.56
C LYS A 194 11.89 -25.37 18.29
N SER A 195 12.11 -24.46 17.33
CA SER A 195 13.43 -23.91 17.01
C SER A 195 13.31 -22.56 16.35
N PHE A 196 14.40 -21.79 16.38
CA PHE A 196 14.47 -20.47 15.77
C PHE A 196 14.20 -20.49 14.25
N GLU A 197 14.80 -21.43 13.53
CA GLU A 197 14.62 -21.55 12.09
C GLU A 197 13.16 -21.86 11.71
N THR A 198 12.50 -22.74 12.49
CA THR A 198 11.06 -23.02 12.30
C THR A 198 10.22 -21.79 12.64
N ALA A 199 10.55 -21.07 13.71
CA ALA A 199 9.87 -19.82 14.08
C ALA A 199 9.97 -18.79 12.93
N CYS A 200 11.16 -18.59 12.38
CA CYS A 200 11.38 -17.70 11.25
C CYS A 200 10.55 -18.10 10.02
N THR A 201 10.44 -19.39 9.73
CA THR A 201 9.60 -19.91 8.63
C THR A 201 8.13 -19.61 8.87
N ILE A 202 7.61 -19.88 10.07
CA ILE A 202 6.21 -19.59 10.44
C ILE A 202 5.93 -18.08 10.36
N VAL A 203 6.86 -17.24 10.85
CA VAL A 203 6.76 -15.78 10.74
C VAL A 203 6.55 -15.32 9.30
N THR A 204 7.31 -15.87 8.35
CA THR A 204 7.16 -15.50 6.94
C THR A 204 5.83 -15.94 6.35
N GLN A 205 5.29 -17.08 6.78
CA GLN A 205 3.95 -17.55 6.39
C GLN A 205 2.84 -16.64 6.96
N ILE A 206 2.95 -16.25 8.23
CA ILE A 206 2.02 -15.30 8.87
C ILE A 206 2.03 -13.97 8.13
N ILE A 207 3.22 -13.42 7.85
CA ILE A 207 3.38 -12.15 7.13
C ILE A 207 2.76 -12.25 5.73
N ALA A 208 2.98 -13.34 5.00
CA ALA A 208 2.42 -13.56 3.67
C ALA A 208 0.88 -13.61 3.69
N GLN A 209 0.31 -14.28 4.68
CA GLN A 209 -1.14 -14.37 4.86
C GLN A 209 -1.75 -13.01 5.17
N ILE A 210 -1.14 -12.26 6.10
CA ILE A 210 -1.59 -10.91 6.45
C ILE A 210 -1.46 -9.97 5.26
N ALA A 211 -0.31 -9.95 4.58
CA ALA A 211 -0.06 -9.12 3.41
C ALA A 211 -1.01 -9.43 2.23
N SER A 212 -1.60 -10.62 2.18
CA SER A 212 -2.64 -10.97 1.18
C SER A 212 -4.01 -10.38 1.51
N SER A 213 -4.21 -9.87 2.74
CA SER A 213 -5.48 -9.30 3.20
C SER A 213 -5.38 -7.81 3.55
N GLN A 214 -4.27 -7.18 3.22
CA GLN A 214 -4.04 -5.75 3.44
C GLN A 214 -3.34 -5.12 2.23
N TYR A 215 -3.43 -3.80 2.10
CA TYR A 215 -2.79 -3.04 1.03
C TYR A 215 -1.64 -2.14 1.51
N GLY A 216 -1.50 -1.93 2.79
CA GLY A 216 -0.40 -1.19 3.41
C GLY A 216 0.63 -2.08 4.06
N GLY A 217 1.36 -1.55 5.04
CA GLY A 217 2.48 -2.20 5.70
C GLY A 217 2.10 -2.99 6.94
N ASN A 218 2.91 -3.98 7.25
CA ASN A 218 2.86 -4.68 8.53
C ASN A 218 4.18 -4.50 9.30
N SER A 219 4.10 -4.56 10.62
CA SER A 219 5.27 -4.38 11.48
C SER A 219 5.37 -5.50 12.52
N MET A 220 6.59 -5.93 12.76
CA MET A 220 6.96 -6.90 13.80
C MET A 220 8.20 -6.47 14.56
N THR A 221 8.42 -7.04 15.74
CA THR A 221 9.66 -6.87 16.51
C THR A 221 10.42 -8.19 16.65
N ILE A 222 11.75 -8.12 16.64
CA ILE A 222 12.62 -9.29 16.89
C ILE A 222 12.44 -9.84 18.30
N LYS A 223 11.95 -9.05 19.25
CA LYS A 223 11.64 -9.46 20.61
C LYS A 223 10.72 -10.69 20.65
N HIS A 224 9.73 -10.75 19.75
CA HIS A 224 8.77 -11.83 19.70
C HIS A 224 9.37 -13.17 19.24
N ILE A 225 10.48 -13.15 18.52
CA ILE A 225 11.17 -14.36 18.03
C ILE A 225 12.40 -14.74 18.85
N ALA A 226 12.89 -13.84 19.70
CA ALA A 226 14.07 -14.05 20.54
C ALA A 226 13.96 -15.28 21.46
N PRO A 227 12.79 -15.60 22.09
CA PRO A 227 12.64 -16.80 22.91
C PRO A 227 13.01 -18.10 22.19
N PHE A 228 12.69 -18.19 20.90
CA PHE A 228 12.96 -19.42 20.11
C PHE A 228 14.44 -19.63 19.81
N LEU A 229 15.26 -18.58 19.89
CA LEU A 229 16.70 -18.72 19.80
C LEU A 229 17.24 -19.36 21.09
N ARG A 230 16.72 -18.97 22.27
CA ARG A 230 17.03 -19.59 23.55
C ARG A 230 16.55 -21.05 23.58
N ASP A 231 15.29 -21.31 23.19
CA ASP A 231 14.73 -22.67 23.10
C ASP A 231 15.60 -23.58 22.19
N THR A 232 16.19 -23.00 21.14
CA THR A 232 17.11 -23.73 20.26
C THR A 232 18.40 -24.13 20.98
N TYR A 233 19.02 -23.18 21.70
CA TYR A 233 20.20 -23.46 22.50
C TYR A 233 19.90 -24.53 23.56
N ASP A 234 18.86 -24.36 24.35
CA ASP A 234 18.50 -25.27 25.46
C ASP A 234 18.27 -26.70 24.95
N ARG A 235 17.53 -26.83 23.83
CA ARG A 235 17.30 -28.14 23.20
C ARG A 235 18.57 -28.84 22.75
N TYR A 236 19.55 -28.11 22.19
CA TYR A 236 20.81 -28.71 21.80
C TYR A 236 21.73 -28.97 22.99
N TYR A 237 21.68 -28.10 24.00
CA TYR A 237 22.42 -28.32 25.23
C TYR A 237 21.96 -29.58 25.96
N ASP A 238 20.66 -29.77 26.14
CA ASP A 238 20.05 -30.96 26.74
C ASP A 238 20.42 -32.25 25.97
N LYS A 239 20.49 -32.16 24.67
CA LYS A 239 20.94 -33.28 23.84
C LYS A 239 22.41 -33.61 24.09
N TYR A 240 23.27 -32.61 24.03
CA TYR A 240 24.72 -32.84 24.10
C TYR A 240 25.24 -33.12 25.50
N ILE A 241 24.60 -32.60 26.56
CA ILE A 241 25.01 -32.86 27.95
C ILE A 241 24.86 -34.33 28.34
N SER A 242 24.02 -35.08 27.62
CA SER A 242 23.91 -36.53 27.83
C SER A 242 25.07 -37.32 27.23
N GLU A 243 25.84 -36.73 26.31
CA GLU A 243 26.91 -37.40 25.56
C GLU A 243 28.32 -36.82 25.86
N PHE A 244 28.38 -35.56 26.29
CA PHE A 244 29.63 -34.81 26.45
C PHE A 244 29.72 -34.12 27.82
N ASP A 245 30.90 -33.69 28.21
CA ASP A 245 31.04 -32.81 29.37
C ASP A 245 30.41 -31.42 29.14
N LYS A 246 30.19 -30.68 30.24
CA LYS A 246 29.50 -29.38 30.21
C LYS A 246 30.10 -28.36 29.25
N VAL A 247 31.44 -28.32 29.14
CA VAL A 247 32.15 -27.33 28.32
C VAL A 247 31.94 -27.64 26.83
N VAL A 248 32.09 -28.90 26.48
CA VAL A 248 31.87 -29.38 25.08
C VAL A 248 30.41 -29.28 24.71
N ALA A 249 29.49 -29.70 25.60
CA ALA A 249 28.07 -29.60 25.36
C ALA A 249 27.62 -28.14 25.12
N HIS A 250 28.09 -27.20 25.97
CA HIS A 250 27.82 -25.78 25.80
C HIS A 250 28.33 -25.27 24.45
N LYS A 251 29.56 -25.57 24.08
CA LYS A 251 30.14 -25.13 22.81
C LYS A 251 29.36 -25.66 21.61
N LEU A 252 29.02 -26.93 21.59
CA LEU A 252 28.26 -27.55 20.50
C LEU A 252 26.85 -26.98 20.40
N ALA A 253 26.18 -26.71 21.52
CA ALA A 253 24.86 -26.07 21.54
C ALA A 253 24.95 -24.63 21.01
N GLU A 254 25.95 -23.88 21.40
CA GLU A 254 26.17 -22.53 20.89
C GLU A 254 26.42 -22.50 19.38
N ASP A 255 27.31 -23.39 18.88
CA ASP A 255 27.61 -23.51 17.46
C ASP A 255 26.32 -23.80 16.63
N ARG A 256 25.48 -24.71 17.14
CA ARG A 256 24.19 -25.05 16.49
C ARG A 256 23.17 -23.92 16.57
N MET A 257 23.08 -23.23 17.69
CA MET A 257 22.23 -22.05 17.84
C MET A 257 22.63 -20.95 16.83
N MET A 258 23.93 -20.67 16.72
CA MET A 258 24.46 -19.67 15.77
C MET A 258 24.23 -20.07 14.30
N GLU A 259 24.33 -21.35 13.97
CA GLU A 259 23.96 -21.85 12.65
C GLU A 259 22.46 -21.60 12.34
N GLN A 260 21.56 -21.94 13.27
CA GLN A 260 20.13 -21.68 13.12
C GLN A 260 19.78 -20.20 13.10
N LEU A 261 20.50 -19.36 13.87
CA LEU A 261 20.34 -17.91 13.80
C LEU A 261 20.60 -17.40 12.40
N LYS A 262 21.73 -17.79 11.81
CA LYS A 262 22.11 -17.39 10.46
C LYS A 262 21.08 -17.84 9.42
N ASN A 263 20.66 -19.09 9.47
CA ASN A 263 19.71 -19.67 8.54
C ASN A 263 18.30 -19.05 8.70
N GLY A 264 17.86 -18.84 9.94
CA GLY A 264 16.54 -18.24 10.20
C GLY A 264 16.45 -16.79 9.73
N VAL A 265 17.49 -15.98 10.00
CA VAL A 265 17.56 -14.60 9.49
C VAL A 265 17.60 -14.59 7.97
N GLN A 266 18.38 -15.47 7.35
CA GLN A 266 18.41 -15.61 5.89
C GLN A 266 17.03 -16.00 5.34
N THR A 267 16.30 -16.91 5.98
CA THR A 267 14.95 -17.31 5.60
C THR A 267 13.99 -16.13 5.59
N ILE A 268 13.96 -15.33 6.67
CA ILE A 268 13.12 -14.12 6.72
C ILE A 268 13.44 -13.19 5.55
N ARG A 269 14.70 -12.89 5.32
CA ARG A 269 15.13 -11.97 4.26
C ARG A 269 14.73 -12.46 2.87
N TYR A 270 15.08 -13.71 2.53
CA TYR A 270 14.78 -14.28 1.22
C TYR A 270 13.29 -14.42 0.97
N GLN A 271 12.54 -14.93 1.94
CA GLN A 271 11.10 -15.11 1.81
C GLN A 271 10.40 -13.75 1.59
N LEU A 272 10.69 -12.74 2.42
CA LEU A 272 10.04 -11.44 2.30
C LEU A 272 10.46 -10.66 1.05
N SER A 273 11.61 -10.95 0.47
CA SER A 273 12.09 -10.31 -0.77
C SER A 273 11.64 -11.01 -2.05
N THR A 274 11.35 -12.31 -1.99
CA THR A 274 11.04 -13.12 -3.18
C THR A 274 9.60 -13.58 -3.26
N LEU A 275 8.86 -13.51 -2.15
CA LEU A 275 7.47 -13.92 -2.09
C LEU A 275 6.57 -12.83 -2.68
N ALA A 276 5.68 -13.23 -3.58
CA ALA A 276 4.58 -12.39 -4.03
C ALA A 276 3.28 -12.84 -3.35
N THR A 277 2.54 -11.90 -2.78
CA THR A 277 1.21 -12.13 -2.21
C THR A 277 0.18 -12.39 -3.30
N SER A 278 -1.06 -12.74 -2.92
CA SER A 278 -2.17 -12.89 -3.86
C SER A 278 -2.44 -11.62 -4.69
N ASN A 279 -2.06 -10.46 -4.19
CA ASN A 279 -2.19 -9.15 -4.85
C ASN A 279 -0.99 -8.83 -5.76
N GLY A 280 -0.04 -9.76 -5.92
CA GLY A 280 1.14 -9.59 -6.76
C GLY A 280 2.19 -8.62 -6.23
N GLN A 281 2.15 -8.29 -4.94
CA GLN A 281 3.11 -7.41 -4.28
C GLN A 281 4.01 -8.19 -3.32
N SER A 282 5.23 -7.72 -3.11
CA SER A 282 6.06 -8.17 -1.99
C SER A 282 5.49 -7.64 -0.67
N PRO A 283 5.56 -8.42 0.44
CA PRO A 283 5.09 -7.95 1.73
C PRO A 283 5.80 -6.65 2.14
N PHE A 284 5.02 -5.58 2.36
CA PHE A 284 5.52 -4.30 2.84
C PHE A 284 5.76 -4.37 4.35
N SER A 285 6.82 -5.10 4.74
CA SER A 285 7.09 -5.43 6.15
C SER A 285 8.15 -4.53 6.75
N THR A 286 7.96 -4.17 8.02
CA THR A 286 8.93 -3.45 8.86
C THR A 286 9.32 -4.31 10.04
N ILE A 287 10.62 -4.47 10.30
CA ILE A 287 11.16 -5.22 11.44
C ILE A 287 11.84 -4.24 12.40
N TYR A 288 11.34 -4.20 13.62
CA TYR A 288 11.95 -3.43 14.71
C TYR A 288 13.09 -4.22 15.33
N LEU A 289 14.28 -3.66 15.24
CA LEU A 289 15.52 -4.17 15.83
C LEU A 289 15.70 -3.50 17.19
N GLU A 290 15.21 -4.14 18.23
CA GLU A 290 15.28 -3.65 19.60
C GLU A 290 16.15 -4.56 20.46
N ILE A 291 16.86 -3.94 21.43
CA ILE A 291 17.60 -4.63 22.47
C ILE A 291 17.13 -3.99 23.78
N GLU A 292 16.38 -4.72 24.58
CA GLU A 292 15.82 -4.21 25.82
C GLU A 292 16.75 -4.62 26.98
N GLU A 293 17.36 -3.61 27.62
CA GLU A 293 18.30 -3.83 28.74
C GLU A 293 17.59 -4.48 29.93
N GLY A 294 18.17 -5.54 30.47
CA GLY A 294 17.64 -6.29 31.61
C GLY A 294 16.50 -7.25 31.25
N HIS A 295 16.10 -7.33 29.99
CA HIS A 295 15.11 -8.31 29.54
C HIS A 295 15.67 -9.74 29.54
N GLU A 296 14.85 -10.72 29.81
CA GLU A 296 15.24 -12.14 29.84
C GLU A 296 15.96 -12.60 28.57
N TYR A 297 15.55 -12.11 27.41
CA TYR A 297 16.10 -12.46 26.08
C TYR A 297 16.99 -11.35 25.49
N GLU A 298 17.58 -10.50 26.33
CA GLU A 298 18.45 -9.38 25.89
C GLU A 298 19.58 -9.86 24.97
N ARG A 299 20.25 -10.95 25.34
CA ARG A 299 21.33 -11.55 24.54
C ARG A 299 20.85 -12.02 23.18
N GLU A 300 19.75 -12.72 23.15
CA GLU A 300 19.16 -13.27 21.92
C GLU A 300 18.71 -12.14 20.98
N MET A 301 18.07 -11.10 21.50
CA MET A 301 17.74 -9.90 20.73
C MET A 301 19.00 -9.25 20.12
N ALA A 302 20.07 -9.11 20.88
CA ALA A 302 21.33 -8.56 20.38
C ALA A 302 21.93 -9.41 19.25
N LEU A 303 21.93 -10.74 19.40
CA LEU A 303 22.42 -11.66 18.38
C LEU A 303 21.58 -11.59 17.08
N ILE A 304 20.26 -11.56 17.20
CA ILE A 304 19.35 -11.44 16.04
C ILE A 304 19.55 -10.09 15.36
N CYS A 305 19.64 -9.01 16.13
CA CYS A 305 19.87 -7.66 15.63
C CYS A 305 21.18 -7.58 14.84
N GLU A 306 22.28 -8.07 15.43
CA GLU A 306 23.60 -8.10 14.80
C GLU A 306 23.57 -8.90 13.49
N GLU A 307 23.01 -10.11 13.49
CA GLU A 307 22.96 -10.97 12.31
C GLU A 307 22.09 -10.36 11.19
N MET A 308 20.93 -9.77 11.51
CA MET A 308 20.09 -9.06 10.53
C MET A 308 20.85 -7.91 9.86
N ILE A 309 21.58 -7.11 10.63
CA ILE A 309 22.38 -6.00 10.10
C ILE A 309 23.54 -6.52 9.24
N ARG A 310 24.26 -7.58 9.69
CA ARG A 310 25.35 -8.19 8.92
C ARG A 310 24.90 -8.69 7.56
N GLN A 311 23.84 -9.47 7.53
CA GLN A 311 23.29 -9.98 6.28
C GLN A 311 22.74 -8.85 5.38
N ARG A 312 22.19 -7.77 5.96
CA ARG A 312 21.76 -6.60 5.17
C ARG A 312 22.98 -5.88 4.53
N ILE A 313 24.10 -5.79 5.21
CA ILE A 313 25.34 -5.24 4.64
C ILE A 313 25.79 -6.05 3.41
N GLU A 314 25.73 -7.37 3.50
CA GLU A 314 26.10 -8.27 2.40
C GLU A 314 25.18 -8.09 1.19
N GLY A 315 23.85 -7.95 1.42
CA GLY A 315 22.84 -7.89 0.39
C GLY A 315 22.49 -9.29 -0.19
N MET A 316 21.67 -9.30 -1.24
CA MET A 316 21.26 -10.51 -1.93
C MET A 316 21.92 -10.61 -3.30
N LYS A 317 22.18 -11.83 -3.77
CA LYS A 317 22.70 -12.06 -5.13
C LYS A 317 21.60 -11.85 -6.16
N SER A 318 21.85 -10.94 -7.10
CA SER A 318 21.03 -10.83 -8.30
C SER A 318 21.25 -12.04 -9.23
N TYR A 319 20.36 -12.25 -10.17
CA TYR A 319 20.54 -13.27 -11.23
C TYR A 319 21.79 -13.03 -12.10
N LYS A 320 22.34 -11.80 -12.09
CA LYS A 320 23.60 -11.43 -12.76
C LYS A 320 24.83 -11.69 -11.90
N GLY A 321 24.69 -12.23 -10.69
CA GLY A 321 25.79 -12.65 -9.82
C GLY A 321 26.39 -11.57 -8.92
N HIS A 322 25.93 -10.31 -9.00
CA HIS A 322 26.38 -9.24 -8.08
C HIS A 322 25.38 -9.03 -6.95
N ASN A 323 25.84 -8.51 -5.82
CA ASN A 323 25.03 -8.26 -4.65
C ASN A 323 24.24 -6.96 -4.80
N ILE A 324 22.91 -7.03 -4.63
CA ILE A 324 21.98 -5.91 -4.64
C ILE A 324 21.45 -5.62 -3.23
N GLY A 325 20.94 -4.42 -3.03
CA GLY A 325 20.16 -4.06 -1.85
C GLY A 325 18.78 -4.69 -1.87
N GLU A 326 18.18 -4.84 -0.72
CA GLU A 326 16.80 -5.27 -0.53
C GLU A 326 15.95 -4.06 -0.15
N GLU A 327 14.78 -3.91 -0.74
CA GLU A 327 13.83 -2.87 -0.35
C GLU A 327 13.09 -3.27 0.93
N PHE A 328 12.69 -4.53 1.01
CA PHE A 328 11.97 -5.10 2.15
C PHE A 328 12.65 -6.35 2.69
N PRO A 329 12.46 -6.66 3.99
CA PRO A 329 11.78 -5.85 5.00
C PRO A 329 12.52 -4.54 5.31
N LYS A 330 11.81 -3.45 5.62
CA LYS A 330 12.41 -2.26 6.24
C LYS A 330 12.93 -2.63 7.62
N LEU A 331 14.06 -2.06 7.99
CA LEU A 331 14.66 -2.26 9.32
C LEU A 331 14.59 -0.93 10.09
N VAL A 332 14.07 -0.98 11.30
CA VAL A 332 14.05 0.15 12.23
C VAL A 332 14.88 -0.23 13.46
N TYR A 333 16.02 0.45 13.66
CA TYR A 333 16.91 0.21 14.79
C TYR A 333 16.61 1.16 15.94
N LEU A 334 16.34 0.60 17.12
CA LEU A 334 16.01 1.39 18.30
C LEU A 334 17.29 1.79 19.04
N LEU A 335 17.48 3.10 19.18
CA LEU A 335 18.57 3.68 19.93
C LEU A 335 18.16 3.83 21.41
N ASP A 336 18.96 3.25 22.30
CA ASP A 336 18.85 3.38 23.73
C ASP A 336 20.22 3.66 24.36
N GLU A 337 20.29 4.03 25.63
CA GLU A 337 21.52 4.47 26.27
C GLU A 337 22.63 3.38 26.24
N HIS A 338 22.25 2.11 26.46
CA HIS A 338 23.21 0.97 26.46
C HIS A 338 23.75 0.58 25.07
N ASN A 339 23.14 1.09 23.99
CA ASN A 339 23.60 0.79 22.63
C ASN A 339 24.07 2.02 21.83
N CYS A 340 23.63 3.25 22.18
CA CYS A 340 24.03 4.44 21.44
C CYS A 340 25.13 5.28 22.10
N LEU A 341 25.38 5.09 23.38
CA LEU A 341 26.46 5.78 24.06
C LEU A 341 27.78 5.03 23.87
N GLU A 342 28.89 5.78 23.72
CA GLU A 342 30.23 5.20 23.60
C GLU A 342 30.59 4.39 24.85
N GLY A 343 31.05 3.14 24.64
CA GLY A 343 31.35 2.20 25.72
C GLY A 343 30.12 1.47 26.27
N GLY A 344 28.93 1.73 25.76
CA GLY A 344 27.75 0.95 26.04
C GLY A 344 27.92 -0.52 25.60
N ARG A 345 27.23 -1.44 26.27
CA ARG A 345 27.37 -2.89 26.05
C ARG A 345 27.16 -3.30 24.58
N TYR A 346 26.29 -2.59 23.84
CA TYR A 346 25.91 -2.87 22.46
C TYR A 346 26.26 -1.73 21.50
N ASP A 347 27.16 -0.80 21.87
CA ASP A 347 27.60 0.31 21.01
C ASP A 347 28.17 -0.19 19.67
N TYR A 348 28.81 -1.38 19.71
CA TYR A 348 29.32 -2.03 18.49
C TYR A 348 28.22 -2.38 17.46
N ILE A 349 27.01 -2.71 17.92
CA ILE A 349 25.86 -2.96 17.02
C ILE A 349 25.42 -1.65 16.38
N THR A 350 25.39 -0.54 17.12
CA THR A 350 25.10 0.77 16.55
C THR A 350 26.15 1.21 15.52
N LYS A 351 27.42 0.96 15.78
CA LYS A 351 28.49 1.17 14.79
C LYS A 351 28.32 0.31 13.56
N LEU A 352 27.88 -0.95 13.73
CA LEU A 352 27.54 -1.85 12.62
C LEU A 352 26.31 -1.36 11.85
N ALA A 353 25.27 -0.87 12.52
CA ALA A 353 24.09 -0.27 11.93
C ALA A 353 24.45 0.99 11.11
N ALA A 354 25.30 1.86 11.62
CA ALA A 354 25.80 3.02 10.89
C ALA A 354 26.56 2.61 9.62
N LYS A 355 27.39 1.55 9.69
CA LYS A 355 28.09 0.99 8.53
C LYS A 355 27.11 0.40 7.50
N CYS A 356 26.04 -0.24 7.96
CA CYS A 356 24.96 -0.71 7.11
C CYS A 356 24.26 0.46 6.42
N ASN A 357 23.90 1.48 7.17
CA ASN A 357 23.23 2.67 6.67
C ASN A 357 24.06 3.38 5.60
N ALA A 358 25.36 3.56 5.81
CA ALA A 358 26.27 4.15 4.82
C ALA A 358 26.34 3.37 3.49
N LYS A 359 26.07 2.05 3.52
CA LYS A 359 26.13 1.19 2.33
C LYS A 359 24.76 0.91 1.70
N ARG A 360 23.69 0.84 2.51
CA ARG A 360 22.38 0.33 2.11
C ARG A 360 21.23 1.29 2.38
N LEU A 361 21.48 2.47 2.99
CA LEU A 361 20.49 3.46 3.40
C LEU A 361 19.45 2.94 4.43
N VAL A 362 19.79 1.86 5.13
CA VAL A 362 19.02 1.24 6.21
C VAL A 362 19.96 0.77 7.30
N PRO A 363 19.52 0.66 8.57
CA PRO A 363 18.17 0.84 9.10
C PRO A 363 17.80 2.32 9.28
N ASP A 364 16.48 2.59 9.44
CA ASP A 364 16.00 3.81 10.05
C ASP A 364 16.24 3.77 11.56
N TYR A 365 16.36 4.95 12.21
CA TYR A 365 16.64 5.04 13.63
C TYR A 365 15.47 5.64 14.39
N GLN A 366 15.12 5.03 15.52
CA GLN A 366 14.12 5.56 16.45
C GLN A 366 14.66 5.56 17.89
N SER A 367 14.23 6.53 18.69
CA SER A 367 14.59 6.59 20.10
C SER A 367 13.70 5.69 20.94
N ALA A 368 14.28 4.65 21.57
CA ALA A 368 13.59 3.78 22.50
C ALA A 368 12.95 4.55 23.67
N LYS A 369 13.63 5.59 24.17
CA LYS A 369 13.12 6.49 25.21
C LYS A 369 11.81 7.19 24.79
N ILE A 370 11.74 7.68 23.57
CA ILE A 370 10.52 8.33 23.04
C ILE A 370 9.44 7.30 22.80
N MET A 371 9.77 6.12 22.28
CA MET A 371 8.82 5.05 22.08
C MET A 371 8.17 4.62 23.41
N ARG A 372 8.99 4.38 24.46
CA ARG A 372 8.48 4.07 25.81
C ARG A 372 7.57 5.15 26.36
N LYS A 373 7.89 6.43 26.12
CA LYS A 373 7.04 7.55 26.53
C LYS A 373 5.68 7.53 25.82
N ASN A 374 5.67 7.22 24.54
CA ASN A 374 4.45 7.25 23.71
C ASN A 374 3.60 5.99 23.89
N TYR A 375 4.18 4.86 24.25
CA TYR A 375 3.52 3.55 24.27
C TYR A 375 3.54 2.88 25.66
N GLU A 376 3.26 3.68 26.71
CA GLU A 376 3.06 3.17 28.09
C GLU A 376 4.21 2.27 28.60
N GLY A 377 5.43 2.64 28.30
CA GLY A 377 6.64 1.88 28.71
C GLY A 377 7.15 0.87 27.68
N ASN A 378 6.44 0.66 26.57
CA ASN A 378 6.87 -0.27 25.53
C ASN A 378 7.69 0.41 24.42
N THR A 379 8.64 -0.31 23.86
CA THR A 379 9.46 0.13 22.71
C THR A 379 8.83 -0.20 21.37
N PHE A 380 7.87 -1.12 21.37
CA PHE A 380 6.99 -1.45 20.25
C PHE A 380 5.54 -1.16 20.67
N PRO A 381 4.70 -0.58 19.80
CA PRO A 381 3.32 -0.26 20.17
C PRO A 381 2.59 -1.49 20.73
N PRO A 382 1.96 -1.39 21.91
CA PRO A 382 1.24 -2.52 22.50
C PRO A 382 0.06 -2.89 21.61
N ILE A 383 -0.03 -4.17 21.24
CA ILE A 383 -1.12 -4.68 20.43
C ILE A 383 -2.29 -4.95 21.36
N LYS A 384 -3.19 -3.98 21.49
CA LYS A 384 -4.39 -4.09 22.33
C LYS A 384 -5.57 -4.78 21.65
N PHE A 385 -5.49 -5.00 20.34
CA PHE A 385 -6.53 -5.64 19.54
C PHE A 385 -5.92 -6.66 18.59
N VAL A 386 -6.37 -7.90 18.73
CA VAL A 386 -6.24 -8.94 17.71
C VAL A 386 -7.50 -8.83 16.86
N ALA A 387 -7.36 -8.51 15.59
CA ALA A 387 -8.48 -8.52 14.66
C ALA A 387 -8.73 -9.95 14.17
#